data_fa47f2b9dd3c6158487f1889803b504d
#
_entry.id   fa47f2b9dd3c6158487f1889803b504d
#
_cell.length_a   1.000
_cell.length_b   1.000
_cell.length_c   1.000
_cell.angle_alpha   90.00
_cell.angle_beta   90.00
_cell.angle_gamma   90.00
#
_symmetry.space_group_name_H-M   'P 1'
#
loop_
_entity.id
_entity.type
_entity.pdbx_description
1 polymer ?
#
loop_
_entity_poly.entity_id
_entity_poly.type
_entity_poly.pdbx_seq_one_letter_code
_entity_poly.pdbx_strand_id
1 'polypeptide(L)'
;MARKKRKSLIFTIMRMSVIPIAILGVVMTFYSQNSVHEGMVFEIEKSLSGIAHNLISIYNVLDAGDFSQKDDRVYKGETEITSDYRVLDDIKNDTGADVTVFVGDERCLTTLVDKKGNRLVGSHLDK
;
A
#
# COMPACT_ATOMS: atom_id res chain seq x y z
N MET A 1 -40.98 12.84 52.42
CA MET A 1 -39.50 12.79 52.37
C MET A 1 -38.91 11.60 51.58
N ALA A 2 -39.62 10.54 51.24
CA ALA A 2 -39.13 9.34 50.54
C ALA A 2 -38.80 9.52 49.03
N ARG A 3 -39.47 10.43 48.35
CA ARG A 3 -39.34 10.62 46.89
C ARG A 3 -37.98 11.22 46.45
N LYS A 4 -37.34 12.04 47.28
CA LYS A 4 -36.04 12.68 47.00
C LYS A 4 -34.87 11.68 47.15
N LYS A 5 -34.94 10.73 48.11
CA LYS A 5 -33.93 9.68 48.30
C LYS A 5 -33.91 8.67 47.16
N ARG A 6 -35.06 8.35 46.57
CA ARG A 6 -35.19 7.37 45.47
C ARG A 6 -34.57 7.89 44.17
N LYS A 7 -34.72 9.18 43.89
CA LYS A 7 -34.07 9.80 42.71
C LYS A 7 -32.54 9.84 42.82
N SER A 8 -32.02 10.07 44.03
CA SER A 8 -30.57 10.05 44.30
C SER A 8 -29.96 8.67 44.10
N LEU A 9 -30.66 7.61 44.52
CA LEU A 9 -30.19 6.22 44.39
C LEU A 9 -30.15 5.75 42.95
N ILE A 10 -31.17 6.05 42.17
CA ILE A 10 -31.23 5.73 40.74
C ILE A 10 -30.12 6.49 39.99
N PHE A 11 -29.88 7.75 40.31
CA PHE A 11 -28.84 8.56 39.69
C PHE A 11 -27.44 8.04 40.05
N THR A 12 -27.22 7.55 41.25
CA THR A 12 -25.96 6.95 41.69
C THR A 12 -25.69 5.63 40.96
N ILE A 13 -26.71 4.78 40.83
CA ILE A 13 -26.59 3.50 40.11
C ILE A 13 -26.31 3.77 38.61
N MET A 14 -27.02 4.70 37.99
CA MET A 14 -26.76 5.10 36.59
C MET A 14 -25.33 5.59 36.39
N ARG A 15 -24.82 6.46 37.26
CA ARG A 15 -23.43 6.93 37.14
C ARG A 15 -22.41 5.81 37.33
N MET A 16 -22.63 4.87 38.25
CA MET A 16 -21.75 3.73 38.47
C MET A 16 -21.72 2.75 37.29
N SER A 17 -22.81 2.65 36.53
CA SER A 17 -22.87 1.74 35.38
C SER A 17 -22.40 2.42 34.06
N VAL A 18 -22.77 3.68 33.83
CA VAL A 18 -22.49 4.37 32.55
C VAL A 18 -21.03 4.79 32.45
N ILE A 19 -20.40 5.23 33.53
CA ILE A 19 -19.01 5.70 33.52
C ILE A 19 -18.03 4.59 33.12
N PRO A 20 -18.05 3.39 33.70
CA PRO A 20 -17.14 2.32 33.28
C PRO A 20 -17.35 1.88 31.84
N ILE A 21 -18.61 1.83 31.38
CA ILE A 21 -18.92 1.47 29.99
C ILE A 21 -18.39 2.53 29.04
N ALA A 22 -18.53 3.81 29.33
CA ALA A 22 -17.99 4.90 28.52
C ALA A 22 -16.46 4.88 28.45
N ILE A 23 -15.80 4.63 29.59
CA ILE A 23 -14.33 4.49 29.64
C ILE A 23 -13.88 3.29 28.80
N LEU A 24 -14.55 2.15 28.94
CA LEU A 24 -14.24 0.94 28.16
C LEU A 24 -14.43 1.18 26.66
N GLY A 25 -15.47 1.89 26.27
CA GLY A 25 -15.71 2.27 24.87
C GLY A 25 -14.61 3.15 24.30
N VAL A 26 -14.15 4.14 25.06
CA VAL A 26 -13.04 5.01 24.64
C VAL A 26 -11.73 4.22 24.51
N VAL A 27 -11.41 3.39 25.50
CA VAL A 27 -10.20 2.55 25.48
C VAL A 27 -10.22 1.58 24.29
N MET A 28 -11.36 0.92 24.05
CA MET A 28 -11.52 -0.01 22.92
C MET A 28 -11.39 0.72 21.57
N THR A 29 -11.92 1.92 21.45
CA THR A 29 -11.79 2.72 20.22
C THR A 29 -10.34 3.08 19.94
N PHE A 30 -9.60 3.53 20.96
CA PHE A 30 -8.18 3.83 20.83
C PHE A 30 -7.35 2.59 20.45
N TYR A 31 -7.61 1.47 21.09
CA TYR A 31 -6.90 0.21 20.81
C TYR A 31 -7.19 -0.30 19.41
N SER A 32 -8.46 -0.22 18.98
CA SER A 32 -8.90 -0.65 17.65
C SER A 32 -8.25 0.18 16.54
N GLN A 33 -8.17 1.50 16.69
CA GLN A 33 -7.55 2.36 15.68
C GLN A 33 -6.05 2.06 15.48
N ASN A 34 -5.32 1.86 16.57
CA ASN A 34 -3.87 1.56 16.48
C ASN A 34 -3.61 0.18 15.86
N SER A 35 -4.37 -0.83 16.27
CA SER A 35 -4.21 -2.20 15.77
C SER A 35 -4.59 -2.35 14.30
N VAL A 36 -5.63 -1.65 13.85
CA VAL A 36 -6.05 -1.66 12.44
C VAL A 36 -5.01 -0.98 11.56
N HIS A 37 -4.43 0.13 12.01
CA HIS A 37 -3.43 0.85 11.23
C HIS A 37 -2.15 0.02 11.00
N GLU A 38 -1.62 -0.61 12.04
CA GLU A 38 -0.45 -1.49 11.92
C GLU A 38 -0.72 -2.72 11.05
N GLY A 39 -1.89 -3.33 11.19
CA GLY A 39 -2.30 -4.47 10.37
C GLY A 39 -2.43 -4.13 8.88
N MET A 40 -3.01 -2.99 8.55
CA MET A 40 -3.17 -2.54 7.16
C MET A 40 -1.82 -2.23 6.51
N VAL A 41 -0.91 -1.56 7.21
CA VAL A 41 0.44 -1.27 6.67
C VAL A 41 1.19 -2.56 6.37
N PHE A 42 1.17 -3.51 7.28
CA PHE A 42 1.83 -4.81 7.09
C PHE A 42 1.26 -5.60 5.90
N GLU A 43 -0.06 -5.59 5.72
CA GLU A 43 -0.70 -6.27 4.59
C GLU A 43 -0.36 -5.60 3.25
N ILE A 44 -0.30 -4.26 3.22
CA ILE A 44 0.08 -3.50 2.03
C ILE A 44 1.54 -3.79 1.66
N GLU A 45 2.47 -3.75 2.62
CA GLU A 45 3.89 -4.06 2.37
C GLU A 45 4.07 -5.49 1.84
N LYS A 46 3.37 -6.46 2.42
CA LYS A 46 3.40 -7.84 1.96
C LYS A 46 2.84 -8.01 0.55
N SER A 47 1.75 -7.32 0.24
CA SER A 47 1.14 -7.32 -1.08
C SER A 47 2.07 -6.70 -2.13
N LEU A 48 2.67 -5.53 -1.85
CA LEU A 48 3.62 -4.87 -2.73
C LEU A 48 4.88 -5.72 -2.96
N SER A 49 5.39 -6.37 -1.91
CA SER A 49 6.50 -7.32 -2.03
C SER A 49 6.14 -8.51 -2.94
N GLY A 50 4.93 -9.04 -2.81
CA GLY A 50 4.42 -10.10 -3.67
C GLY A 50 4.35 -9.68 -5.14
N ILE A 51 3.87 -8.48 -5.42
CA ILE A 51 3.81 -7.89 -6.77
C ILE A 51 5.22 -7.75 -7.35
N ALA A 52 6.18 -7.22 -6.58
CA ALA A 52 7.56 -7.08 -7.01
C ALA A 52 8.22 -8.42 -7.32
N HIS A 53 8.03 -9.43 -6.48
CA HIS A 53 8.50 -10.79 -6.72
C HIS A 53 7.89 -11.43 -7.97
N ASN A 54 6.60 -11.22 -8.20
CA ASN A 54 5.91 -11.72 -9.38
C ASN A 54 6.48 -11.09 -10.65
N LEU A 55 6.66 -9.77 -10.66
CA LEU A 55 7.28 -9.04 -11.76
C LEU A 55 8.68 -9.59 -12.10
N ILE A 56 9.54 -9.72 -11.09
CA ILE A 56 10.89 -10.27 -11.25
C ILE A 56 10.83 -11.70 -11.79
N SER A 57 9.90 -12.52 -11.30
CA SER A 57 9.74 -13.89 -11.75
C SER A 57 9.34 -13.98 -13.22
N ILE A 58 8.39 -13.13 -13.66
CA ILE A 58 7.97 -13.08 -15.06
C ILE A 58 9.13 -12.68 -15.97
N TYR A 59 9.89 -11.65 -15.60
CA TYR A 59 11.05 -11.26 -16.38
C TYR A 59 12.19 -12.28 -16.35
N ASN A 60 12.36 -13.03 -15.26
CA ASN A 60 13.34 -14.13 -15.18
C ASN A 60 12.97 -15.33 -16.04
N VAL A 61 11.68 -15.55 -16.32
CA VAL A 61 11.22 -16.54 -17.30
C VAL A 61 11.53 -16.09 -18.73
N LEU A 62 11.46 -14.77 -18.97
CA LEU A 62 11.79 -14.19 -20.26
C LEU A 62 13.31 -14.29 -20.55
N ASP A 63 14.13 -13.89 -19.60
CA ASP A 63 15.59 -13.96 -19.61
C ASP A 63 16.13 -13.94 -18.18
N ALA A 64 17.02 -14.88 -17.86
CA ALA A 64 17.62 -15.01 -16.52
C ALA A 64 18.71 -13.97 -16.21
N GLY A 65 19.19 -13.21 -17.23
CA GLY A 65 20.19 -12.17 -17.05
C GLY A 65 19.69 -10.98 -16.24
N ASP A 66 20.58 -10.07 -15.84
CA ASP A 66 20.25 -8.89 -15.06
C ASP A 66 19.59 -7.79 -15.93
N PHE A 67 18.87 -6.88 -15.26
CA PHE A 67 18.39 -5.66 -15.92
C PHE A 67 19.56 -4.75 -16.22
N SER A 68 19.62 -4.22 -17.43
CA SER A 68 20.65 -3.28 -17.86
C SER A 68 20.07 -2.24 -18.82
N GLN A 69 20.75 -1.08 -18.90
CA GLN A 69 20.42 -0.03 -19.84
C GLN A 69 21.65 0.25 -20.73
N LYS A 70 21.43 0.30 -22.02
CA LYS A 70 22.44 0.63 -23.03
C LYS A 70 21.80 1.50 -24.11
N ASP A 71 22.38 2.66 -24.41
CA ASP A 71 21.92 3.56 -25.47
C ASP A 71 20.41 3.87 -25.41
N ASP A 72 19.90 4.27 -24.22
CA ASP A 72 18.48 4.53 -23.90
C ASP A 72 17.54 3.30 -24.07
N ARG A 73 18.09 2.11 -24.19
CA ARG A 73 17.33 0.86 -24.28
C ARG A 73 17.48 0.03 -23.02
N VAL A 74 16.39 -0.57 -22.60
CA VAL A 74 16.32 -1.44 -21.41
C VAL A 74 16.36 -2.89 -21.86
N TYR A 75 17.22 -3.65 -21.22
CA TYR A 75 17.40 -5.08 -21.47
C TYR A 75 17.18 -5.88 -20.20
N LYS A 76 16.68 -7.09 -20.38
CA LYS A 76 16.71 -8.16 -19.39
C LYS A 76 17.61 -9.25 -19.97
N GLY A 77 18.84 -9.36 -19.44
CA GLY A 77 19.87 -10.18 -20.06
C GLY A 77 20.21 -9.69 -21.48
N GLU A 78 19.92 -10.51 -22.48
CA GLU A 78 20.09 -10.18 -23.91
C GLU A 78 18.77 -9.72 -24.56
N THR A 79 17.64 -9.85 -23.87
CA THR A 79 16.32 -9.51 -24.41
C THR A 79 16.02 -8.04 -24.22
N GLU A 80 15.78 -7.31 -25.32
CA GLU A 80 15.34 -5.92 -25.27
C GLU A 80 13.88 -5.86 -24.81
N ILE A 81 13.64 -5.07 -23.76
CA ILE A 81 12.31 -4.85 -23.17
C ILE A 81 11.90 -3.36 -23.21
N THR A 82 12.61 -2.54 -23.93
CA THR A 82 12.30 -1.13 -24.12
C THR A 82 10.88 -0.97 -24.65
N SER A 83 10.07 -0.15 -23.97
CA SER A 83 8.66 0.09 -24.32
C SER A 83 7.74 -1.16 -24.30
N ASP A 84 8.18 -2.28 -23.75
CA ASP A 84 7.30 -3.42 -23.50
C ASP A 84 6.62 -3.27 -22.13
N TYR A 85 5.48 -2.60 -22.13
CA TYR A 85 4.72 -2.31 -20.92
C TYR A 85 3.68 -3.38 -20.58
N ARG A 86 3.53 -4.44 -21.39
CA ARG A 86 2.45 -5.42 -21.24
C ARG A 86 2.42 -6.04 -19.85
N VAL A 87 3.55 -6.50 -19.35
CA VAL A 87 3.65 -7.13 -18.03
C VAL A 87 3.28 -6.14 -16.92
N LEU A 88 3.73 -4.89 -17.03
CA LEU A 88 3.43 -3.85 -16.05
C LEU A 88 1.94 -3.48 -16.07
N ASP A 89 1.37 -3.36 -17.26
CA ASP A 89 -0.03 -2.99 -17.46
C ASP A 89 -0.96 -4.11 -16.96
N ASP A 90 -0.61 -5.37 -17.20
CA ASP A 90 -1.35 -6.53 -16.69
C ASP A 90 -1.36 -6.53 -15.15
N ILE A 91 -0.20 -6.34 -14.52
CA ILE A 91 -0.11 -6.23 -13.06
C ILE A 91 -0.95 -5.06 -12.54
N LYS A 92 -0.88 -3.89 -13.19
CA LYS A 92 -1.70 -2.74 -12.79
C LYS A 92 -3.19 -3.02 -12.92
N ASN A 93 -3.62 -3.66 -14.00
CA ASN A 93 -5.02 -4.02 -14.22
C ASN A 93 -5.53 -5.02 -13.17
N ASP A 94 -4.70 -5.99 -12.80
CA ASP A 94 -5.07 -7.04 -11.87
C ASP A 94 -5.04 -6.58 -10.41
N THR A 95 -4.11 -5.69 -10.05
CA THR A 95 -3.87 -5.30 -8.65
C THR A 95 -4.28 -3.87 -8.32
N GLY A 96 -4.43 -3.02 -9.33
CA GLY A 96 -4.63 -1.57 -9.16
C GLY A 96 -3.35 -0.81 -8.74
N ALA A 97 -2.23 -1.51 -8.54
CA ALA A 97 -0.98 -0.90 -8.11
C ALA A 97 -0.19 -0.37 -9.31
N ASP A 98 0.38 0.83 -9.17
CA ASP A 98 1.33 1.32 -10.16
C ASP A 98 2.69 0.63 -10.00
N VAL A 99 3.26 0.24 -11.13
CA VAL A 99 4.53 -0.48 -11.21
C VAL A 99 5.56 0.35 -11.95
N THR A 100 6.78 0.36 -11.44
CA THR A 100 7.90 1.08 -12.05
C THR A 100 9.18 0.25 -11.95
N VAL A 101 9.91 0.16 -13.03
CA VAL A 101 11.25 -0.43 -13.09
C VAL A 101 12.26 0.69 -13.23
N PHE A 102 13.22 0.72 -12.32
CA PHE A 102 14.37 1.62 -12.37
C PHE A 102 15.62 0.83 -12.78
N VAL A 103 16.46 1.45 -13.57
CA VAL A 103 17.83 1.00 -13.80
C VAL A 103 18.76 2.09 -13.26
N GLY A 104 19.45 1.79 -12.15
CA GLY A 104 20.08 2.83 -11.35
C GLY A 104 19.04 3.75 -10.70
N ASP A 105 19.08 5.04 -10.99
CA ASP A 105 18.16 6.07 -10.53
C ASP A 105 17.16 6.53 -11.60
N GLU A 106 17.28 6.03 -12.82
CA GLU A 106 16.42 6.39 -13.95
C GLU A 106 15.21 5.46 -14.06
N ARG A 107 14.03 6.06 -14.26
CA ARG A 107 12.77 5.34 -14.47
C ARG A 107 12.68 4.87 -15.92
N CYS A 108 12.87 3.58 -16.15
CA CYS A 108 12.94 3.02 -17.49
C CYS A 108 11.59 2.50 -18.00
N LEU A 109 10.84 1.81 -17.15
CA LEU A 109 9.50 1.32 -17.46
C LEU A 109 8.53 1.71 -16.35
N THR A 110 7.33 2.17 -16.70
CA THR A 110 6.36 2.57 -15.68
C THR A 110 4.93 2.53 -16.20
N THR A 111 3.99 2.26 -15.29
CA THR A 111 2.55 2.42 -15.54
C THR A 111 2.06 3.83 -15.19
N LEU A 112 2.89 4.64 -14.53
CA LEU A 112 2.54 6.03 -14.21
C LEU A 112 2.48 6.89 -15.47
N VAL A 113 1.43 7.71 -15.56
CA VAL A 113 1.22 8.62 -16.66
C VAL A 113 1.05 10.06 -16.17
N ASP A 114 1.42 11.02 -17.01
CA ASP A 114 1.17 12.44 -16.79
C ASP A 114 -0.32 12.79 -17.03
N LYS A 115 -0.67 14.07 -16.83
CA LYS A 115 -2.04 14.57 -17.09
C LYS A 115 -2.46 14.50 -18.57
N LYS A 116 -1.53 14.26 -19.48
CA LYS A 116 -1.77 14.12 -20.92
C LYS A 116 -1.81 12.67 -21.38
N GLY A 117 -1.58 11.72 -20.46
CA GLY A 117 -1.55 10.28 -20.74
C GLY A 117 -0.19 9.75 -21.21
N ASN A 118 0.89 10.55 -21.18
CA ASN A 118 2.23 10.07 -21.51
C ASN A 118 2.85 9.39 -20.29
N ARG A 119 3.57 8.29 -20.51
CA ARG A 119 4.29 7.60 -19.41
C ARG A 119 5.46 8.43 -18.90
N LEU A 120 5.66 8.42 -17.60
CA LEU A 120 6.70 9.19 -16.92
C LEU A 120 8.07 8.47 -16.98
N VAL A 121 8.53 8.14 -18.17
CA VAL A 121 9.83 7.49 -18.43
C VAL A 121 10.94 8.56 -18.47
N GLY A 122 12.19 8.18 -18.13
CA GLY A 122 13.37 9.06 -18.15
C GLY A 122 13.44 10.03 -16.97
N SER A 123 12.54 9.95 -15.99
CA SER A 123 12.65 10.73 -14.75
C SER A 123 13.52 10.02 -13.73
N HIS A 124 14.27 10.80 -12.94
CA HIS A 124 15.13 10.28 -11.88
C HIS A 124 14.41 10.26 -10.52
N LEU A 125 14.89 9.41 -9.60
CA LEU A 125 14.47 9.44 -8.21
C LEU A 125 14.96 10.74 -7.58
N ASP A 126 14.02 11.54 -7.04
CA ASP A 126 14.38 12.69 -6.21
C ASP A 126 15.08 12.18 -4.95
N LYS A 127 16.24 12.78 -4.67
CA LYS A 127 17.07 12.47 -3.49
C LYS A 127 16.56 13.18 -2.25
#